data_2299e14d82c4adc1c12561e3894f2e44
#
_entry.id   2299e14d82c4adc1c12561e3894f2e44
#
_cell.length_a   1.000
_cell.length_b   1.000
_cell.length_c   1.000
_cell.angle_alpha   90.00
_cell.angle_beta   90.00
_cell.angle_gamma   90.00
#
_symmetry.space_group_name_H-M   'P 1'
#
loop_
_entity.id
_entity.type
_entity.pdbx_description
1 polymer ?
#
loop_
_entity_poly.entity_id
_entity_poly.type
_entity_poly.pdbx_seq_one_letter_code
_entity_poly.pdbx_strand_id
1 'polypeptide(L)'
;MAEAQRRAVRIIDSEREGKSMPASARIVKEALTFDDVLLVPGHSLVHPKDTDLWSRVTRGVEVRIPFLSAAMDTVTESRMAIQMAREGGLGFIHKNMPVGQQAEEVDRVKRSESGMIMNPITLGVSASLRQALALMTRFSISGVPIVEEDGCLVGIITNRDLQFETDLDLPVRDVMTSEKLVTAPVGTTLDDAERVLHQHRIEKLPVVDESGHLRGLITVKDIFKRRQYPHACKDEHGRLRVGAAIGASGDDLERARVLADAGVDVLVIDTAHGHSEGVLRAVARMREELPNVQLVAGNVGTANGASALAELGVDAIKVGVGPGSICTTRVVTGVGLPQLTAVMDAVDGAAGRVPVISDGGVKFSGDIVKALAAGAETVMMGSMFAGTDEAPGEAFLLEGRRFKTVRGMGSLSAMEEGSADRYFQDEGRKLVPEGIEARVPYKGPVSDVIFQLAGGLRSGMGYCGAATLEELRESASFVRQTSAGLRESHPHDVRITREAPNYHL
;
A
#
# COMPACT_ATOMS: atom_id res chain seq x y z
N MET A 1 -6.63 -24.92 16.71
CA MET A 1 -8.05 -24.44 16.88
C MET A 1 -8.39 -24.10 18.33
N ALA A 2 -8.19 -25.00 19.30
CA ALA A 2 -8.69 -24.76 20.66
C ALA A 2 -8.02 -23.59 21.43
N GLU A 3 -6.76 -23.29 21.20
CA GLU A 3 -6.02 -22.32 22.01
C GLU A 3 -6.20 -20.87 21.52
N ALA A 4 -6.14 -20.63 20.22
CA ALA A 4 -6.42 -19.32 19.63
C ALA A 4 -7.89 -18.90 19.82
N GLN A 5 -8.83 -19.83 19.65
CA GLN A 5 -10.24 -19.61 19.99
C GLN A 5 -10.46 -19.35 21.48
N ARG A 6 -9.80 -20.09 22.37
CA ARG A 6 -9.87 -19.85 23.83
C ARG A 6 -9.27 -18.49 24.22
N ARG A 7 -8.23 -18.02 23.50
CA ARG A 7 -7.63 -16.72 23.72
C ARG A 7 -8.57 -15.59 23.30
N ALA A 8 -9.20 -15.70 22.12
CA ALA A 8 -10.21 -14.75 21.65
C ALA A 8 -11.42 -14.69 22.60
N VAL A 9 -11.92 -15.83 23.08
CA VAL A 9 -13.03 -15.91 24.05
C VAL A 9 -12.66 -15.26 25.38
N ARG A 10 -11.43 -15.47 25.91
CA ARG A 10 -11.00 -14.81 27.15
C ARG A 10 -10.92 -13.29 27.06
N ILE A 11 -10.47 -12.76 25.94
CA ILE A 11 -10.43 -11.30 25.69
C ILE A 11 -11.85 -10.74 25.71
N ILE A 12 -12.80 -11.42 25.06
CA ILE A 12 -14.21 -11.01 24.99
C ILE A 12 -14.87 -11.08 26.38
N ASP A 13 -14.61 -12.12 27.16
CA ASP A 13 -15.23 -12.30 28.49
C ASP A 13 -14.71 -11.29 29.52
N SER A 14 -13.42 -10.91 29.46
CA SER A 14 -12.83 -9.92 30.39
C SER A 14 -13.44 -8.51 30.23
N GLU A 15 -13.98 -8.19 29.05
CA GLU A 15 -14.62 -6.89 28.80
C GLU A 15 -16.13 -6.85 29.20
N ARG A 16 -16.78 -8.01 29.38
CA ARG A 16 -18.20 -8.08 29.77
C ARG A 16 -18.48 -7.83 31.25
N GLU A 17 -17.46 -7.85 32.13
CA GLU A 17 -17.60 -7.59 33.56
C GLU A 17 -17.76 -6.11 33.96
N GLY A 18 -18.00 -5.20 32.99
CA GLY A 18 -18.15 -3.77 33.22
C GLY A 18 -19.39 -3.41 34.06
N LYS A 19 -19.17 -2.82 35.25
CA LYS A 19 -20.23 -2.22 36.05
C LYS A 19 -20.90 -1.10 35.26
N SER A 20 -22.24 -0.98 35.32
CA SER A 20 -22.98 0.09 34.68
C SER A 20 -22.50 1.46 35.18
N MET A 21 -21.97 2.30 34.31
CA MET A 21 -21.53 3.65 34.64
C MET A 21 -22.75 4.56 34.84
N PRO A 22 -22.71 5.50 35.82
CA PRO A 22 -23.72 6.54 35.96
C PRO A 22 -23.83 7.35 34.66
N ALA A 23 -25.03 7.81 34.32
CA ALA A 23 -25.26 8.58 33.08
C ALA A 23 -24.36 9.82 32.96
N SER A 24 -24.07 10.50 34.07
CA SER A 24 -23.17 11.66 34.13
C SER A 24 -21.68 11.31 33.85
N ALA A 25 -21.29 10.08 34.09
CA ALA A 25 -19.91 9.60 33.84
C ALA A 25 -19.71 8.98 32.46
N ARG A 26 -20.76 8.98 31.60
CA ARG A 26 -20.67 8.42 30.24
C ARG A 26 -19.86 9.28 29.27
N ILE A 27 -19.63 10.56 29.55
CA ILE A 27 -18.66 11.40 28.84
C ILE A 27 -17.29 11.12 29.45
N VAL A 28 -16.53 10.21 28.85
CA VAL A 28 -15.29 9.69 29.44
C VAL A 28 -14.08 10.64 29.24
N LYS A 29 -14.08 11.39 28.13
CA LYS A 29 -13.02 12.37 27.84
C LYS A 29 -13.41 13.30 26.68
N GLU A 30 -12.66 14.38 26.54
CA GLU A 30 -12.64 15.19 25.33
C GLU A 30 -11.69 14.53 24.29
N ALA A 31 -12.09 14.51 23.04
CA ALA A 31 -11.31 13.91 21.96
C ALA A 31 -11.00 14.94 20.87
N LEU A 32 -9.77 14.89 20.34
CA LEU A 32 -9.21 15.87 19.43
C LEU A 32 -8.94 15.27 18.05
N THR A 33 -9.15 16.07 17.00
CA THR A 33 -8.69 15.78 15.65
C THR A 33 -7.46 16.62 15.29
N PHE A 34 -6.93 16.46 14.08
CA PHE A 34 -5.74 17.20 13.64
C PHE A 34 -5.95 18.71 13.61
N ASP A 35 -7.17 19.17 13.33
CA ASP A 35 -7.50 20.60 13.33
C ASP A 35 -7.53 21.25 14.72
N ASP A 36 -7.63 20.47 15.79
CA ASP A 36 -7.72 20.98 17.16
C ASP A 36 -6.37 21.30 17.79
N VAL A 37 -5.28 20.91 17.12
CA VAL A 37 -3.92 21.03 17.67
C VAL A 37 -2.90 21.56 16.67
N LEU A 38 -1.83 22.14 17.20
CA LEU A 38 -0.58 22.40 16.48
C LEU A 38 0.58 21.76 17.24
N LEU A 39 1.64 21.41 16.50
CA LEU A 39 2.93 21.01 17.10
C LEU A 39 3.68 22.27 17.58
N VAL A 40 4.31 22.18 18.72
CA VAL A 40 5.13 23.26 19.27
C VAL A 40 6.49 23.24 18.57
N PRO A 41 6.95 24.37 17.98
CA PRO A 41 8.29 24.46 17.42
C PRO A 41 9.36 24.26 18.50
N GLY A 42 10.37 23.44 18.20
CA GLY A 42 11.50 23.17 19.07
C GLY A 42 12.78 23.85 18.61
N HIS A 43 13.82 23.83 19.47
CA HIS A 43 15.17 24.17 19.01
C HIS A 43 15.65 23.14 18.00
N SER A 44 16.06 23.59 16.80
CA SER A 44 16.44 22.69 15.73
C SER A 44 17.85 22.92 15.23
N LEU A 45 18.60 21.83 15.10
CA LEU A 45 19.87 21.74 14.39
C LEU A 45 19.74 20.95 13.08
N VAL A 46 18.49 20.56 12.73
CA VAL A 46 18.19 19.67 11.61
C VAL A 46 17.62 20.48 10.45
N HIS A 47 18.22 20.35 9.27
CA HIS A 47 17.62 20.91 8.06
C HIS A 47 16.61 19.91 7.45
N PRO A 48 15.49 20.36 6.87
CA PRO A 48 14.47 19.47 6.27
C PRO A 48 15.04 18.43 5.30
N LYS A 49 16.07 18.80 4.51
CA LYS A 49 16.73 17.89 3.55
C LYS A 49 17.49 16.73 4.20
N ASP A 50 17.90 16.89 5.47
CA ASP A 50 18.73 15.92 6.18
C ASP A 50 17.90 14.99 7.09
N THR A 51 16.56 15.13 7.07
CA THR A 51 15.66 14.26 7.83
C THR A 51 15.50 12.89 7.19
N ASP A 52 15.43 11.84 8.00
CA ASP A 52 15.12 10.48 7.57
C ASP A 52 13.63 10.17 7.79
N LEU A 53 12.94 9.74 6.73
CA LEU A 53 11.52 9.38 6.76
C LEU A 53 11.28 7.87 6.87
N TRP A 54 12.32 7.10 7.14
CA TRP A 54 12.22 5.67 7.32
C TRP A 54 11.20 5.29 8.43
N SER A 55 10.41 4.28 8.15
CA SER A 55 9.40 3.79 9.08
C SER A 55 9.05 2.32 8.84
N ARG A 56 8.10 1.80 9.64
CA ARG A 56 7.63 0.41 9.54
C ARG A 56 6.13 0.37 9.31
N VAL A 57 5.70 -0.46 8.34
CA VAL A 57 4.28 -0.78 8.13
C VAL A 57 3.83 -1.86 9.09
N THR A 58 4.67 -2.89 9.25
CA THR A 58 4.48 -4.02 10.16
C THR A 58 5.80 -4.32 10.87
N ARG A 59 5.80 -5.30 11.77
CA ARG A 59 7.06 -5.76 12.40
C ARG A 59 8.12 -6.24 11.41
N GLY A 60 7.71 -6.73 10.24
CA GLY A 60 8.60 -7.31 9.22
C GLY A 60 8.67 -6.51 7.91
N VAL A 61 7.94 -5.42 7.76
CA VAL A 61 7.92 -4.61 6.52
C VAL A 61 8.25 -3.15 6.80
N GLU A 62 9.39 -2.73 6.25
CA GLU A 62 9.90 -1.37 6.33
C GLU A 62 9.57 -0.58 5.06
N VAL A 63 9.47 0.74 5.19
CA VAL A 63 9.23 1.70 4.11
C VAL A 63 10.19 2.89 4.25
N ARG A 64 10.52 3.53 3.12
CA ARG A 64 11.39 4.72 3.08
C ARG A 64 10.67 6.03 3.28
N ILE A 65 9.35 6.02 3.07
CA ILE A 65 8.44 7.12 3.43
C ILE A 65 7.22 6.52 4.15
N PRO A 66 6.67 7.19 5.16
CA PRO A 66 5.60 6.62 6.00
C PRO A 66 4.21 6.71 5.36
N PHE A 67 4.11 6.59 4.02
CA PHE A 67 2.86 6.80 3.28
C PHE A 67 2.32 5.50 2.72
N LEU A 68 1.02 5.27 2.95
CA LEU A 68 0.30 4.11 2.45
C LEU A 68 -0.92 4.56 1.64
N SER A 69 -1.19 3.93 0.49
CA SER A 69 -2.44 4.15 -0.23
C SER A 69 -3.51 3.17 0.22
N ALA A 70 -4.73 3.70 0.45
CA ALA A 70 -5.84 2.97 1.04
C ALA A 70 -6.42 1.92 0.09
N ALA A 71 -6.90 0.82 0.66
CA ALA A 71 -7.55 -0.28 -0.05
C ALA A 71 -8.98 0.09 -0.50
N MET A 72 -9.08 1.03 -1.43
CA MET A 72 -10.33 1.54 -2.00
C MET A 72 -10.32 1.36 -3.52
N ASP A 73 -11.45 0.98 -4.10
CA ASP A 73 -11.60 0.69 -5.52
C ASP A 73 -11.44 1.90 -6.47
N THR A 74 -11.43 3.09 -5.91
CA THR A 74 -11.10 4.34 -6.62
C THR A 74 -9.74 4.93 -6.21
N VAL A 75 -8.89 4.14 -5.53
CA VAL A 75 -7.57 4.59 -5.06
C VAL A 75 -6.46 3.62 -5.46
N THR A 76 -6.55 2.34 -5.09
CA THR A 76 -5.40 1.43 -5.18
C THR A 76 -5.70 0.13 -5.92
N GLU A 77 -5.20 0.06 -7.13
CA GLU A 77 -4.91 -1.15 -7.91
C GLU A 77 -3.40 -1.21 -8.20
N SER A 78 -2.96 -2.13 -9.06
CA SER A 78 -1.53 -2.35 -9.34
C SER A 78 -0.78 -1.10 -9.78
N ARG A 79 -1.35 -0.21 -10.59
CA ARG A 79 -0.70 1.03 -11.02
C ARG A 79 -0.32 1.93 -9.84
N MET A 80 -1.26 2.16 -8.94
CA MET A 80 -1.01 2.93 -7.71
C MET A 80 -0.02 2.21 -6.79
N ALA A 81 -0.21 0.91 -6.56
CA ALA A 81 0.66 0.13 -5.69
C ALA A 81 2.12 0.12 -6.20
N ILE A 82 2.33 -0.01 -7.52
CA ILE A 82 3.64 0.08 -8.16
C ILE A 82 4.30 1.43 -7.88
N GLN A 83 3.59 2.53 -8.11
CA GLN A 83 4.19 3.85 -7.95
C GLN A 83 4.42 4.17 -6.47
N MET A 84 3.50 3.80 -5.57
CA MET A 84 3.70 3.93 -4.12
C MET A 84 4.97 3.21 -3.67
N ALA A 85 5.18 1.96 -4.11
CA ALA A 85 6.38 1.21 -3.75
C ALA A 85 7.66 1.81 -4.36
N ARG A 86 7.62 2.35 -5.58
CA ARG A 86 8.73 3.07 -6.22
C ARG A 86 9.17 4.30 -5.43
N GLU A 87 8.21 5.06 -4.92
CA GLU A 87 8.47 6.23 -4.09
C GLU A 87 8.91 5.86 -2.66
N GLY A 88 8.91 4.57 -2.32
CA GLY A 88 9.36 4.07 -1.02
C GLY A 88 8.26 3.88 0.01
N GLY A 89 6.99 4.04 -0.36
CA GLY A 89 5.79 3.72 0.44
C GLY A 89 5.25 2.33 0.15
N LEU A 90 3.95 2.10 0.45
CA LEU A 90 3.27 0.84 0.16
C LEU A 90 1.81 1.08 -0.25
N GLY A 91 1.36 0.38 -1.30
CA GLY A 91 -0.04 0.39 -1.72
C GLY A 91 -0.79 -0.86 -1.26
N PHE A 92 -2.04 -0.69 -0.83
CA PHE A 92 -2.93 -1.79 -0.45
C PHE A 92 -4.03 -1.97 -1.52
N ILE A 93 -3.98 -3.06 -2.27
CA ILE A 93 -4.97 -3.40 -3.30
C ILE A 93 -6.30 -3.75 -2.64
N HIS A 94 -7.38 -3.13 -3.13
CA HIS A 94 -8.72 -3.35 -2.59
C HIS A 94 -9.27 -4.75 -2.90
N LYS A 95 -10.25 -5.20 -2.10
CA LYS A 95 -10.91 -6.50 -2.26
C LYS A 95 -12.23 -6.46 -3.06
N ASN A 96 -12.67 -5.27 -3.51
CA ASN A 96 -13.93 -5.09 -4.24
C ASN A 96 -13.79 -5.57 -5.70
N MET A 97 -13.36 -6.81 -5.85
CA MET A 97 -13.16 -7.53 -7.11
C MET A 97 -13.07 -9.04 -6.83
N PRO A 98 -13.24 -9.91 -7.86
CA PRO A 98 -13.04 -11.35 -7.73
C PRO A 98 -11.62 -11.70 -7.23
N VAL A 99 -11.51 -12.79 -6.46
CA VAL A 99 -10.23 -13.24 -5.86
C VAL A 99 -9.12 -13.37 -6.90
N GLY A 100 -9.41 -14.01 -8.04
CA GLY A 100 -8.42 -14.17 -9.12
C GLY A 100 -7.93 -12.85 -9.70
N GLN A 101 -8.81 -11.85 -9.85
CA GLN A 101 -8.43 -10.54 -10.34
C GLN A 101 -7.54 -9.79 -9.33
N GLN A 102 -7.85 -9.87 -8.03
CA GLN A 102 -7.02 -9.27 -6.99
C GLN A 102 -5.62 -9.91 -6.95
N ALA A 103 -5.53 -11.23 -7.14
CA ALA A 103 -4.26 -11.94 -7.24
C ALA A 103 -3.47 -11.52 -8.49
N GLU A 104 -4.14 -11.31 -9.63
CA GLU A 104 -3.49 -10.76 -10.84
C GLU A 104 -2.95 -9.35 -10.61
N GLU A 105 -3.68 -8.50 -9.86
CA GLU A 105 -3.18 -7.17 -9.51
C GLU A 105 -1.93 -7.25 -8.62
N VAL A 106 -1.89 -8.17 -7.64
CA VAL A 106 -0.69 -8.44 -6.82
C VAL A 106 0.46 -8.92 -7.71
N ASP A 107 0.24 -9.91 -8.58
CA ASP A 107 1.25 -10.46 -9.48
C ASP A 107 1.83 -9.39 -10.42
N ARG A 108 0.98 -8.47 -10.94
CA ARG A 108 1.44 -7.32 -11.73
C ARG A 108 2.43 -6.43 -10.97
N VAL A 109 2.18 -6.17 -9.68
CA VAL A 109 3.12 -5.42 -8.85
C VAL A 109 4.42 -6.18 -8.68
N LYS A 110 4.36 -7.47 -8.33
CA LYS A 110 5.54 -8.32 -8.11
C LYS A 110 6.40 -8.47 -9.39
N ARG A 111 5.79 -8.48 -10.57
CA ARG A 111 6.50 -8.55 -11.86
C ARG A 111 6.94 -7.19 -12.41
N SER A 112 6.43 -6.09 -11.89
CA SER A 112 6.72 -4.75 -12.44
C SER A 112 8.20 -4.36 -12.29
N GLU A 113 8.82 -4.81 -11.21
CA GLU A 113 10.26 -4.68 -10.96
C GLU A 113 10.78 -5.91 -10.23
N SER A 114 11.80 -6.51 -10.80
CA SER A 114 12.61 -7.52 -10.16
C SER A 114 14.06 -7.20 -10.47
N GLY A 115 14.93 -7.29 -9.49
CA GLY A 115 16.37 -7.15 -9.76
C GLY A 115 16.85 -8.23 -10.74
N MET A 116 16.24 -9.41 -10.66
CA MET A 116 16.32 -10.52 -11.59
C MET A 116 14.94 -11.12 -11.72
N ILE A 117 14.43 -11.25 -12.92
CA ILE A 117 13.16 -11.93 -13.21
C ILE A 117 13.38 -13.42 -12.90
N MET A 118 12.88 -13.88 -11.77
CA MET A 118 12.85 -15.30 -11.44
C MET A 118 11.79 -16.00 -12.30
N ASN A 119 12.09 -17.20 -12.83
CA ASN A 119 11.21 -17.94 -13.70
C ASN A 119 10.68 -17.08 -14.89
N PRO A 120 11.57 -16.56 -15.75
CA PRO A 120 11.18 -15.76 -16.89
C PRO A 120 10.29 -16.56 -17.84
N ILE A 121 9.41 -15.85 -18.56
CA ILE A 121 8.59 -16.46 -19.61
C ILE A 121 9.51 -17.01 -20.70
N THR A 122 9.36 -18.28 -21.03
CA THR A 122 10.19 -19.01 -22.00
C THR A 122 9.37 -19.56 -23.14
N LEU A 123 10.04 -19.95 -24.22
CA LEU A 123 9.49 -20.76 -25.32
C LEU A 123 10.41 -21.94 -25.60
N GLY A 124 9.83 -23.03 -26.07
CA GLY A 124 10.58 -24.16 -26.60
C GLY A 124 11.10 -23.89 -28.03
N VAL A 125 12.16 -24.60 -28.39
CA VAL A 125 12.87 -24.44 -29.69
C VAL A 125 11.99 -24.62 -30.95
N SER A 126 10.91 -25.35 -30.84
CA SER A 126 9.99 -25.63 -31.96
C SER A 126 8.86 -24.60 -32.09
N ALA A 127 8.75 -23.64 -31.15
CA ALA A 127 7.75 -22.58 -31.21
C ALA A 127 7.94 -21.70 -32.47
N SER A 128 6.85 -21.14 -33.01
CA SER A 128 6.91 -20.25 -34.18
C SER A 128 7.20 -18.79 -33.72
N LEU A 129 7.72 -17.98 -34.66
CA LEU A 129 7.91 -16.54 -34.46
C LEU A 129 6.58 -15.85 -34.13
N ARG A 130 5.47 -16.31 -34.68
CA ARG A 130 4.11 -15.85 -34.36
C ARG A 130 3.78 -16.06 -32.88
N GLN A 131 4.13 -17.22 -32.35
CA GLN A 131 3.95 -17.49 -30.89
C GLN A 131 4.84 -16.61 -30.04
N ALA A 132 6.08 -16.39 -30.44
CA ALA A 132 6.99 -15.47 -29.74
C ALA A 132 6.44 -14.04 -29.73
N LEU A 133 5.98 -13.54 -30.86
CA LEU A 133 5.42 -12.20 -30.99
C LEU A 133 4.12 -12.03 -30.16
N ALA A 134 3.23 -13.03 -30.20
CA ALA A 134 2.00 -13.04 -29.41
C ALA A 134 2.32 -12.99 -27.90
N LEU A 135 3.31 -13.77 -27.45
CA LEU A 135 3.77 -13.79 -26.07
C LEU A 135 4.37 -12.44 -25.65
N MET A 136 5.25 -11.88 -26.50
CA MET A 136 5.85 -10.57 -26.26
C MET A 136 4.81 -9.46 -26.15
N THR A 137 3.78 -9.49 -27.02
CA THR A 137 2.67 -8.53 -26.99
C THR A 137 1.81 -8.71 -25.74
N ARG A 138 1.41 -9.94 -25.43
CA ARG A 138 0.57 -10.26 -24.27
C ARG A 138 1.18 -9.80 -22.95
N PHE A 139 2.50 -10.01 -22.79
CA PHE A 139 3.21 -9.69 -21.55
C PHE A 139 4.00 -8.37 -21.60
N SER A 140 3.90 -7.62 -22.72
CA SER A 140 4.61 -6.36 -22.93
C SER A 140 6.14 -6.48 -22.70
N ILE A 141 6.72 -7.59 -23.16
CA ILE A 141 8.16 -7.90 -23.07
C ILE A 141 8.82 -7.82 -24.45
N SER A 142 10.11 -7.49 -24.48
CA SER A 142 10.87 -7.27 -25.71
C SER A 142 11.84 -8.41 -26.05
N GLY A 143 11.69 -9.56 -25.40
CA GLY A 143 12.46 -10.76 -25.71
C GLY A 143 12.18 -11.89 -24.75
N VAL A 144 12.38 -13.11 -25.23
CA VAL A 144 12.01 -14.36 -24.58
C VAL A 144 13.20 -15.32 -24.65
N PRO A 145 13.67 -15.87 -23.51
CA PRO A 145 14.63 -16.97 -23.51
C PRO A 145 14.01 -18.24 -24.14
N ILE A 146 14.81 -18.97 -24.89
CA ILE A 146 14.44 -20.23 -25.53
C ILE A 146 15.11 -21.38 -24.77
N VAL A 147 14.31 -22.35 -24.38
CA VAL A 147 14.75 -23.48 -23.56
C VAL A 147 14.37 -24.83 -24.20
N GLU A 148 15.13 -25.87 -23.89
CA GLU A 148 14.75 -27.25 -24.18
C GLU A 148 13.68 -27.74 -23.17
N GLU A 149 13.16 -28.95 -23.40
CA GLU A 149 12.12 -29.55 -22.54
C GLU A 149 12.57 -29.74 -21.08
N ASP A 150 13.87 -29.92 -20.86
CA ASP A 150 14.48 -30.02 -19.53
C ASP A 150 14.73 -28.66 -18.85
N GLY A 151 14.48 -27.53 -19.53
CA GLY A 151 14.69 -26.19 -19.04
C GLY A 151 16.13 -25.64 -19.28
N CYS A 152 16.98 -26.35 -20.03
CA CYS A 152 18.29 -25.86 -20.41
C CYS A 152 18.17 -24.69 -21.41
N LEU A 153 18.89 -23.62 -21.17
CA LEU A 153 18.89 -22.44 -22.03
C LEU A 153 19.67 -22.69 -23.32
N VAL A 154 19.02 -22.50 -24.48
CA VAL A 154 19.65 -22.71 -25.80
C VAL A 154 19.69 -21.45 -26.66
N GLY A 155 18.95 -20.41 -26.30
CA GLY A 155 18.96 -19.15 -27.04
C GLY A 155 18.10 -18.08 -26.44
N ILE A 156 18.07 -16.95 -27.09
CA ILE A 156 17.16 -15.84 -26.78
C ILE A 156 16.64 -15.23 -28.09
N ILE A 157 15.33 -14.91 -28.12
CA ILE A 157 14.73 -14.16 -29.22
C ILE A 157 14.27 -12.80 -28.70
N THR A 158 14.50 -11.74 -29.47
CA THR A 158 14.21 -10.35 -29.09
C THR A 158 13.48 -9.63 -30.22
N ASN A 159 12.91 -8.45 -29.95
CA ASN A 159 12.30 -7.62 -30.97
C ASN A 159 13.28 -7.27 -32.11
N ARG A 160 14.58 -7.20 -31.82
CA ARG A 160 15.61 -6.94 -32.85
C ARG A 160 15.69 -8.08 -33.87
N ASP A 161 15.58 -9.31 -33.40
CA ASP A 161 15.62 -10.51 -34.24
C ASP A 161 14.37 -10.62 -35.11
N LEU A 162 13.21 -10.14 -34.61
CA LEU A 162 11.92 -10.18 -35.33
C LEU A 162 11.68 -8.97 -36.23
N GLN A 163 12.46 -7.88 -36.12
CA GLN A 163 12.15 -6.60 -36.76
C GLN A 163 12.06 -6.65 -38.28
N PHE A 164 12.82 -7.50 -38.91
CA PHE A 164 12.90 -7.61 -40.36
C PHE A 164 12.39 -8.97 -40.90
N GLU A 165 11.89 -9.83 -40.01
CA GLU A 165 11.40 -11.14 -40.39
C GLU A 165 9.94 -11.05 -40.89
N THR A 166 9.69 -11.60 -42.06
CA THR A 166 8.38 -11.55 -42.73
C THR A 166 7.62 -12.86 -42.61
N ASP A 167 8.34 -13.99 -42.46
CA ASP A 167 7.74 -15.31 -42.28
C ASP A 167 7.60 -15.66 -40.80
N LEU A 168 6.44 -15.37 -40.26
CA LEU A 168 6.14 -15.61 -38.84
C LEU A 168 5.88 -17.08 -38.48
N ASP A 169 5.85 -17.98 -39.44
CA ASP A 169 5.64 -19.40 -39.22
C ASP A 169 6.96 -20.19 -39.09
N LEU A 170 8.10 -19.53 -39.31
CA LEU A 170 9.42 -20.08 -39.00
C LEU A 170 9.57 -20.43 -37.51
N PRO A 171 10.27 -21.53 -37.18
CA PRO A 171 10.57 -21.89 -35.83
C PRO A 171 11.60 -20.90 -35.22
N VAL A 172 11.43 -20.60 -33.91
CA VAL A 172 12.31 -19.62 -33.21
C VAL A 172 13.78 -20.00 -33.27
N ARG A 173 14.14 -21.28 -33.31
CA ARG A 173 15.51 -21.79 -33.44
C ARG A 173 16.29 -21.26 -34.64
N ASP A 174 15.59 -20.93 -35.72
CA ASP A 174 16.21 -20.51 -36.99
C ASP A 174 16.56 -19.02 -37.00
N VAL A 175 16.00 -18.24 -36.01
CA VAL A 175 16.16 -16.77 -35.92
C VAL A 175 16.75 -16.33 -34.60
N MET A 176 16.63 -17.14 -33.53
CA MET A 176 17.12 -16.80 -32.19
C MET A 176 18.64 -16.59 -32.16
N THR A 177 19.11 -15.76 -31.25
CA THR A 177 20.53 -15.71 -30.89
C THR A 177 20.89 -16.93 -30.05
N SER A 178 21.68 -17.86 -30.61
CA SER A 178 22.20 -19.07 -29.94
C SER A 178 23.73 -19.09 -29.90
N GLU A 179 24.38 -18.66 -30.99
CA GLU A 179 25.83 -18.51 -31.03
C GLU A 179 26.25 -17.30 -30.18
N LYS A 180 27.29 -17.47 -29.34
CA LYS A 180 27.82 -16.42 -28.45
C LYS A 180 26.79 -15.89 -27.45
N LEU A 181 25.86 -16.76 -27.02
CA LEU A 181 24.89 -16.42 -25.99
C LEU A 181 25.61 -16.02 -24.69
N VAL A 182 25.43 -14.78 -24.27
CA VAL A 182 26.02 -14.25 -23.04
C VAL A 182 25.09 -14.57 -21.88
N THR A 183 25.60 -15.27 -20.87
CA THR A 183 24.88 -15.66 -19.66
C THR A 183 25.65 -15.22 -18.41
N ALA A 184 24.98 -15.23 -17.27
CA ALA A 184 25.57 -15.00 -15.96
C ALA A 184 25.24 -16.16 -15.01
N PRO A 185 26.09 -16.46 -14.03
CA PRO A 185 25.81 -17.48 -13.03
C PRO A 185 24.77 -16.98 -11.99
N VAL A 186 24.11 -17.93 -11.32
CA VAL A 186 23.25 -17.61 -10.15
C VAL A 186 24.08 -16.88 -9.10
N GLY A 187 23.52 -15.84 -8.49
CA GLY A 187 24.22 -14.98 -7.53
C GLY A 187 24.88 -13.74 -8.15
N THR A 188 24.81 -13.55 -9.47
CA THR A 188 25.31 -12.33 -10.12
C THR A 188 24.59 -11.10 -9.58
N THR A 189 25.37 -10.12 -9.11
CA THR A 189 24.82 -8.85 -8.64
C THR A 189 24.35 -7.98 -9.80
N LEU A 190 23.43 -7.02 -9.54
CA LEU A 190 22.98 -6.09 -10.59
C LEU A 190 24.14 -5.22 -11.12
N ASP A 191 25.13 -4.90 -10.28
CA ASP A 191 26.30 -4.11 -10.70
C ASP A 191 27.21 -4.92 -11.63
N ASP A 192 27.36 -6.23 -11.37
CA ASP A 192 28.07 -7.15 -12.26
C ASP A 192 27.29 -7.35 -13.56
N ALA A 193 25.98 -7.57 -13.47
CA ALA A 193 25.12 -7.70 -14.64
C ALA A 193 25.18 -6.45 -15.54
N GLU A 194 25.19 -5.25 -14.96
CA GLU A 194 25.34 -4.01 -15.70
C GLU A 194 26.64 -3.95 -16.48
N ARG A 195 27.74 -4.37 -15.87
CA ARG A 195 29.06 -4.43 -16.56
C ARG A 195 29.02 -5.39 -17.74
N VAL A 196 28.43 -6.57 -17.57
CA VAL A 196 28.27 -7.57 -18.65
C VAL A 196 27.38 -7.05 -19.77
N LEU A 197 26.21 -6.51 -19.43
CA LEU A 197 25.27 -5.93 -20.41
C LEU A 197 25.93 -4.81 -21.24
N HIS A 198 26.67 -3.93 -20.58
CA HIS A 198 27.39 -2.83 -21.24
C HIS A 198 28.55 -3.34 -22.13
N GLN A 199 29.39 -4.26 -21.61
CA GLN A 199 30.54 -4.82 -22.33
C GLN A 199 30.09 -5.52 -23.62
N HIS A 200 29.03 -6.31 -23.54
CA HIS A 200 28.51 -7.09 -24.68
C HIS A 200 27.48 -6.35 -25.51
N ARG A 201 27.05 -5.12 -25.11
CA ARG A 201 26.02 -4.30 -25.78
C ARG A 201 24.71 -5.04 -25.96
N ILE A 202 24.32 -5.81 -24.94
CA ILE A 202 23.06 -6.57 -24.89
C ILE A 202 22.09 -5.93 -23.88
N GLU A 203 20.79 -6.15 -24.07
CA GLU A 203 19.74 -5.59 -23.22
C GLU A 203 19.19 -6.59 -22.20
N LYS A 204 19.52 -7.86 -22.38
CA LYS A 204 19.00 -8.97 -21.58
C LYS A 204 20.12 -9.96 -21.31
N LEU A 205 20.24 -10.35 -20.03
CA LEU A 205 21.26 -11.26 -19.55
C LEU A 205 20.56 -12.44 -18.84
N PRO A 206 20.44 -13.59 -19.53
CA PRO A 206 19.96 -14.81 -18.89
C PRO A 206 20.91 -15.24 -17.76
N VAL A 207 20.32 -15.68 -16.65
CA VAL A 207 21.05 -16.24 -15.50
C VAL A 207 20.81 -17.73 -15.48
N VAL A 208 21.89 -18.50 -15.46
CA VAL A 208 21.87 -19.97 -15.53
C VAL A 208 22.58 -20.58 -14.33
N ASP A 209 22.20 -21.80 -13.97
CA ASP A 209 22.94 -22.61 -13.01
C ASP A 209 24.15 -23.33 -13.67
N GLU A 210 24.91 -24.10 -12.86
CA GLU A 210 26.07 -24.85 -13.31
C GLU A 210 25.75 -25.90 -14.39
N SER A 211 24.49 -26.32 -14.48
CA SER A 211 23.99 -27.29 -15.47
C SER A 211 23.42 -26.61 -16.73
N GLY A 212 23.43 -25.27 -16.81
CA GLY A 212 22.91 -24.51 -17.94
C GLY A 212 21.39 -24.26 -17.92
N HIS A 213 20.69 -24.66 -16.85
CA HIS A 213 19.26 -24.40 -16.75
C HIS A 213 19.01 -22.91 -16.43
N LEU A 214 18.00 -22.36 -17.09
CA LEU A 214 17.59 -20.98 -16.89
C LEU A 214 16.99 -20.79 -15.49
N ARG A 215 17.58 -19.89 -14.71
CA ARG A 215 17.12 -19.52 -13.35
C ARG A 215 16.59 -18.11 -13.25
N GLY A 216 16.95 -17.26 -14.20
CA GLY A 216 16.48 -15.88 -14.20
C GLY A 216 16.86 -15.10 -15.44
N LEU A 217 16.39 -13.86 -15.50
CA LEU A 217 16.70 -12.91 -16.57
C LEU A 217 16.90 -11.52 -15.97
N ILE A 218 18.02 -10.89 -16.23
CA ILE A 218 18.30 -9.50 -15.84
C ILE A 218 18.22 -8.63 -17.09
N THR A 219 17.56 -7.48 -17.02
CA THR A 219 17.44 -6.57 -18.15
C THR A 219 18.00 -5.19 -17.85
N VAL A 220 18.40 -4.47 -18.89
CA VAL A 220 18.83 -3.06 -18.79
C VAL A 220 17.72 -2.19 -18.15
N LYS A 221 16.45 -2.50 -18.41
CA LYS A 221 15.33 -1.79 -17.80
C LYS A 221 15.30 -1.92 -16.28
N ASP A 222 15.66 -3.08 -15.72
CA ASP A 222 15.69 -3.31 -14.28
C ASP A 222 16.81 -2.49 -13.60
N ILE A 223 17.94 -2.36 -14.28
CA ILE A 223 19.07 -1.51 -13.82
C ILE A 223 18.68 -0.03 -13.84
N PHE A 224 18.05 0.46 -14.94
CA PHE A 224 17.61 1.85 -15.00
C PHE A 224 16.55 2.16 -13.94
N LYS A 225 15.58 1.26 -13.70
CA LYS A 225 14.57 1.44 -12.66
C LYS A 225 15.20 1.53 -11.26
N ARG A 226 16.22 0.68 -10.96
CA ARG A 226 16.96 0.77 -9.69
C ARG A 226 17.63 2.13 -9.50
N ARG A 227 18.20 2.70 -10.57
CA ARG A 227 18.80 4.05 -10.52
C ARG A 227 17.78 5.16 -10.38
N GLN A 228 16.64 5.02 -11.05
CA GLN A 228 15.54 5.98 -11.01
C GLN A 228 14.84 5.99 -9.65
N TYR A 229 14.69 4.81 -9.02
CA TYR A 229 13.98 4.62 -7.76
C TYR A 229 14.88 3.96 -6.68
N PRO A 230 15.91 4.68 -6.19
CA PRO A 230 16.88 4.10 -5.25
C PRO A 230 16.26 3.77 -3.88
N HIS A 231 15.13 4.40 -3.55
CA HIS A 231 14.41 4.22 -2.29
C HIS A 231 13.18 3.31 -2.41
N ALA A 232 12.99 2.63 -3.55
CA ALA A 232 11.86 1.74 -3.75
C ALA A 232 11.72 0.69 -2.65
N CYS A 233 10.49 0.49 -2.18
CA CYS A 233 10.16 -0.51 -1.17
C CYS A 233 10.15 -1.90 -1.83
N LYS A 234 11.19 -2.69 -1.56
CA LYS A 234 11.42 -4.00 -2.20
C LYS A 234 11.55 -5.12 -1.17
N ASP A 235 11.18 -6.32 -1.60
CA ASP A 235 11.42 -7.55 -0.85
C ASP A 235 12.87 -8.05 -1.03
N GLU A 236 13.22 -9.14 -0.37
CA GLU A 236 14.54 -9.80 -0.43
C GLU A 236 14.94 -10.27 -1.84
N HIS A 237 13.95 -10.46 -2.72
CA HIS A 237 14.16 -10.84 -4.13
C HIS A 237 14.25 -9.61 -5.06
N GLY A 238 14.23 -8.40 -4.53
CA GLY A 238 14.28 -7.15 -5.29
C GLY A 238 12.98 -6.78 -6.01
N ARG A 239 11.85 -7.47 -5.70
CA ARG A 239 10.53 -7.17 -6.24
C ARG A 239 9.84 -6.11 -5.40
N LEU A 240 9.01 -5.26 -6.03
CA LEU A 240 8.22 -4.26 -5.29
C LEU A 240 7.32 -4.95 -4.27
N ARG A 241 7.22 -4.34 -3.08
CA ARG A 241 6.30 -4.79 -2.04
C ARG A 241 4.89 -4.28 -2.30
N VAL A 242 3.90 -5.08 -1.91
CA VAL A 242 2.48 -4.79 -2.07
C VAL A 242 1.66 -5.33 -0.90
N GLY A 243 0.69 -4.55 -0.46
CA GLY A 243 -0.35 -4.98 0.45
C GLY A 243 -1.64 -5.33 -0.29
N ALA A 244 -2.50 -6.13 0.32
CA ALA A 244 -3.85 -6.40 -0.19
C ALA A 244 -4.85 -6.53 0.95
N ALA A 245 -6.09 -6.06 0.70
CA ALA A 245 -7.18 -6.15 1.65
C ALA A 245 -7.93 -7.47 1.52
N ILE A 246 -8.33 -7.97 2.68
CA ILE A 246 -9.27 -9.08 2.85
C ILE A 246 -10.37 -8.68 3.83
N GLY A 247 -11.45 -9.42 3.89
CA GLY A 247 -12.51 -9.25 4.88
C GLY A 247 -12.29 -10.05 6.15
N ALA A 248 -13.38 -10.24 6.91
CA ALA A 248 -13.38 -11.02 8.16
C ALA A 248 -14.38 -12.18 8.15
N SER A 249 -15.03 -12.45 7.00
CA SER A 249 -16.11 -13.43 6.87
C SER A 249 -16.05 -14.15 5.50
N GLY A 250 -16.86 -15.19 5.33
CA GLY A 250 -17.02 -15.87 4.05
C GLY A 250 -15.76 -16.59 3.57
N ASP A 251 -15.35 -16.30 2.34
CA ASP A 251 -14.23 -16.88 1.61
C ASP A 251 -12.89 -16.17 1.86
N ASP A 252 -12.83 -15.29 2.83
CA ASP A 252 -11.65 -14.44 3.07
C ASP A 252 -10.37 -15.22 3.39
N LEU A 253 -10.49 -16.43 3.99
CA LEU A 253 -9.34 -17.30 4.20
C LEU A 253 -8.82 -17.87 2.87
N GLU A 254 -9.71 -18.27 1.96
CA GLU A 254 -9.32 -18.71 0.62
C GLU A 254 -8.68 -17.57 -0.15
N ARG A 255 -9.27 -16.38 -0.10
CA ARG A 255 -8.69 -15.15 -0.68
C ARG A 255 -7.29 -14.90 -0.15
N ALA A 256 -7.11 -14.98 1.16
CA ALA A 256 -5.80 -14.79 1.80
C ALA A 256 -4.75 -15.78 1.30
N ARG A 257 -5.11 -17.07 1.13
CA ARG A 257 -4.21 -18.11 0.59
C ARG A 257 -3.82 -17.79 -0.87
N VAL A 258 -4.79 -17.48 -1.72
CA VAL A 258 -4.53 -17.14 -3.12
C VAL A 258 -3.64 -15.89 -3.25
N LEU A 259 -3.83 -14.88 -2.41
CA LEU A 259 -2.99 -13.69 -2.37
C LEU A 259 -1.57 -13.99 -1.85
N ALA A 260 -1.45 -14.88 -0.85
CA ALA A 260 -0.16 -15.34 -0.35
C ALA A 260 0.63 -16.10 -1.44
N ASP A 261 -0.05 -16.98 -2.19
CA ASP A 261 0.55 -17.69 -3.34
C ASP A 261 0.97 -16.73 -4.47
N ALA A 262 0.24 -15.62 -4.66
CA ALA A 262 0.62 -14.55 -5.60
C ALA A 262 1.80 -13.70 -5.08
N GLY A 263 2.24 -13.91 -3.83
CA GLY A 263 3.41 -13.26 -3.24
C GLY A 263 3.12 -11.91 -2.58
N VAL A 264 1.89 -11.69 -2.05
CA VAL A 264 1.57 -10.48 -1.27
C VAL A 264 2.49 -10.37 -0.05
N ASP A 265 2.97 -9.17 0.25
CA ASP A 265 3.85 -8.94 1.40
C ASP A 265 3.09 -8.66 2.70
N VAL A 266 1.92 -8.01 2.60
CA VAL A 266 1.09 -7.63 3.75
C VAL A 266 -0.38 -7.86 3.44
N LEU A 267 -1.07 -8.62 4.27
CA LEU A 267 -2.53 -8.71 4.26
C LEU A 267 -3.13 -7.74 5.28
N VAL A 268 -4.24 -7.08 4.93
CA VAL A 268 -5.01 -6.27 5.88
C VAL A 268 -6.44 -6.77 5.99
N ILE A 269 -6.84 -7.22 7.18
CA ILE A 269 -8.24 -7.43 7.52
C ILE A 269 -8.86 -6.05 7.71
N ASP A 270 -9.59 -5.60 6.69
CA ASP A 270 -10.09 -4.23 6.58
C ASP A 270 -11.59 -4.16 6.81
N THR A 271 -11.99 -3.73 8.01
CA THR A 271 -13.39 -3.66 8.47
C THR A 271 -13.72 -2.28 9.06
N ALA A 272 -15.02 -1.95 9.11
CA ALA A 272 -15.48 -0.71 9.71
C ALA A 272 -15.26 -0.69 11.24
N HIS A 273 -15.29 -1.88 11.88
CA HIS A 273 -15.10 -2.03 13.33
C HIS A 273 -14.27 -3.27 13.64
N GLY A 274 -12.95 -3.08 13.79
CA GLY A 274 -11.98 -4.15 14.03
C GLY A 274 -12.09 -4.81 15.41
N HIS A 275 -12.68 -4.13 16.40
CA HIS A 275 -12.87 -4.65 17.75
C HIS A 275 -14.24 -5.35 17.88
N SER A 276 -14.55 -6.24 16.95
CA SER A 276 -15.75 -7.08 16.97
C SER A 276 -15.36 -8.56 17.08
N GLU A 277 -16.22 -9.38 17.71
CA GLU A 277 -15.97 -10.82 17.89
C GLU A 277 -15.66 -11.52 16.57
N GLY A 278 -16.37 -11.18 15.50
CA GLY A 278 -16.15 -11.74 14.17
C GLY A 278 -14.74 -11.47 13.65
N VAL A 279 -14.26 -10.22 13.80
CA VAL A 279 -12.91 -9.82 13.37
C VAL A 279 -11.84 -10.46 14.24
N LEU A 280 -12.01 -10.50 15.57
CA LEU A 280 -11.04 -11.15 16.47
C LEU A 280 -10.88 -12.64 16.15
N ARG A 281 -11.97 -13.35 15.86
CA ARG A 281 -11.93 -14.74 15.39
C ARG A 281 -11.26 -14.88 14.03
N ALA A 282 -11.52 -13.96 13.09
CA ALA A 282 -10.89 -13.97 11.78
C ALA A 282 -9.36 -13.77 11.89
N VAL A 283 -8.90 -12.82 12.71
CA VAL A 283 -7.47 -12.62 13.00
C VAL A 283 -6.84 -13.89 13.55
N ALA A 284 -7.45 -14.51 14.58
CA ALA A 284 -6.92 -15.74 15.17
C ALA A 284 -6.80 -16.89 14.15
N ARG A 285 -7.82 -17.07 13.31
CA ARG A 285 -7.83 -18.07 12.23
C ARG A 285 -6.78 -17.78 11.16
N MET A 286 -6.66 -16.52 10.72
CA MET A 286 -5.64 -16.14 9.71
C MET A 286 -4.24 -16.38 10.24
N ARG A 287 -3.98 -16.07 11.51
CA ARG A 287 -2.67 -16.29 12.13
C ARG A 287 -2.30 -17.76 12.26
N GLU A 288 -3.29 -18.63 12.53
CA GLU A 288 -3.10 -20.08 12.58
C GLU A 288 -2.77 -20.66 11.19
N GLU A 289 -3.50 -20.23 10.16
CA GLU A 289 -3.42 -20.79 8.80
C GLU A 289 -2.25 -20.21 7.98
N LEU A 290 -1.92 -18.93 8.21
CA LEU A 290 -0.88 -18.19 7.48
C LEU A 290 0.11 -17.55 8.47
N PRO A 291 0.88 -18.31 9.23
CA PRO A 291 1.73 -17.81 10.32
C PRO A 291 2.84 -16.87 9.83
N ASN A 292 3.29 -17.01 8.59
CA ASN A 292 4.42 -16.27 8.02
C ASN A 292 4.01 -15.01 7.27
N VAL A 293 2.73 -14.80 6.97
CA VAL A 293 2.26 -13.60 6.27
C VAL A 293 2.15 -12.44 7.26
N GLN A 294 2.64 -11.27 6.86
CA GLN A 294 2.46 -10.06 7.66
C GLN A 294 0.99 -9.64 7.66
N LEU A 295 0.37 -9.57 8.84
CA LEU A 295 -1.06 -9.35 9.02
C LEU A 295 -1.34 -8.05 9.75
N VAL A 296 -2.05 -7.16 9.09
CA VAL A 296 -2.63 -5.93 9.66
C VAL A 296 -4.10 -6.17 9.94
N ALA A 297 -4.65 -5.63 11.01
CA ALA A 297 -6.08 -5.65 11.26
C ALA A 297 -6.61 -4.28 11.72
N GLY A 298 -7.85 -3.99 11.40
CA GLY A 298 -8.57 -2.77 11.76
C GLY A 298 -9.95 -2.66 11.11
N ASN A 299 -10.67 -1.50 11.33
CA ASN A 299 -10.15 -0.33 12.02
C ASN A 299 -10.59 -0.33 13.49
N VAL A 300 -9.72 0.14 14.32
CA VAL A 300 -10.02 0.40 15.74
C VAL A 300 -9.85 1.89 16.06
N GLY A 301 -10.35 2.33 17.21
CA GLY A 301 -10.22 3.71 17.65
C GLY A 301 -9.94 3.84 19.15
N THR A 302 -9.78 2.72 19.88
CA THR A 302 -9.62 2.71 21.34
C THR A 302 -8.40 1.88 21.75
N ALA A 303 -7.87 2.15 22.95
CA ALA A 303 -6.76 1.38 23.53
C ALA A 303 -7.11 -0.12 23.69
N ASN A 304 -8.33 -0.42 24.14
CA ASN A 304 -8.77 -1.80 24.31
C ASN A 304 -8.82 -2.55 22.96
N GLY A 305 -9.38 -1.92 21.91
CA GLY A 305 -9.41 -2.53 20.58
C GLY A 305 -8.01 -2.78 20.02
N ALA A 306 -7.09 -1.85 20.24
CA ALA A 306 -5.70 -2.02 19.83
C ALA A 306 -5.00 -3.13 20.62
N SER A 307 -5.20 -3.18 21.95
CA SER A 307 -4.64 -4.26 22.80
C SER A 307 -5.15 -5.63 22.38
N ALA A 308 -6.48 -5.76 22.16
CA ALA A 308 -7.09 -7.03 21.75
C ALA A 308 -6.50 -7.57 20.43
N LEU A 309 -6.31 -6.71 19.43
CA LEU A 309 -5.68 -7.11 18.16
C LEU A 309 -4.20 -7.49 18.35
N ALA A 310 -3.45 -6.68 19.12
CA ALA A 310 -2.03 -6.97 19.40
C ALA A 310 -1.83 -8.32 20.12
N GLU A 311 -2.72 -8.67 21.06
CA GLU A 311 -2.70 -9.93 21.79
C GLU A 311 -2.96 -11.15 20.90
N LEU A 312 -3.72 -10.98 19.82
CA LEU A 312 -3.96 -12.01 18.81
C LEU A 312 -2.80 -12.19 17.82
N GLY A 313 -1.75 -11.36 17.95
CA GLY A 313 -0.51 -11.52 17.19
C GLY A 313 -0.56 -10.92 15.79
N VAL A 314 -1.35 -9.85 15.55
CA VAL A 314 -1.23 -9.04 14.33
C VAL A 314 0.16 -8.41 14.25
N ASP A 315 0.59 -8.03 13.04
CA ASP A 315 1.89 -7.40 12.82
C ASP A 315 1.81 -5.88 12.77
N ALA A 316 0.60 -5.32 12.63
CA ALA A 316 0.29 -3.90 12.80
C ALA A 316 -1.21 -3.70 13.05
N ILE A 317 -1.57 -2.54 13.57
CA ILE A 317 -2.95 -2.14 13.87
C ILE A 317 -3.32 -0.93 13.03
N LYS A 318 -4.47 -0.99 12.34
CA LYS A 318 -4.99 0.12 11.54
C LYS A 318 -6.08 0.87 12.31
N VAL A 319 -5.91 2.20 12.42
CA VAL A 319 -6.69 3.07 13.31
C VAL A 319 -7.46 4.12 12.55
N GLY A 320 -8.77 4.17 12.79
CA GLY A 320 -9.64 5.21 12.21
C GLY A 320 -11.08 4.72 12.05
N VAL A 321 -11.98 5.25 12.86
CA VAL A 321 -13.42 5.00 12.76
C VAL A 321 -14.11 6.29 12.35
N GLY A 322 -14.47 6.37 11.06
CA GLY A 322 -15.19 7.50 10.46
C GLY A 322 -14.39 8.79 10.19
N PRO A 323 -13.05 8.85 10.09
CA PRO A 323 -12.33 10.09 9.80
C PRO A 323 -12.24 10.41 8.32
N GLY A 324 -12.54 9.49 7.41
CA GLY A 324 -12.40 9.67 5.97
C GLY A 324 -13.29 10.78 5.42
N SER A 325 -12.81 11.52 4.40
CA SER A 325 -13.53 12.68 3.81
C SER A 325 -14.87 12.33 3.15
N ILE A 326 -15.04 11.08 2.75
CA ILE A 326 -16.25 10.52 2.10
C ILE A 326 -16.95 9.49 2.98
N CYS A 327 -16.52 9.36 4.24
CA CYS A 327 -17.13 8.48 5.23
C CYS A 327 -18.27 9.21 5.98
N THR A 328 -19.42 8.56 6.10
CA THR A 328 -20.57 9.07 6.86
C THR A 328 -20.90 8.23 8.10
N THR A 329 -20.05 7.28 8.47
CA THR A 329 -20.25 6.40 9.63
C THR A 329 -20.65 7.19 10.88
N ARG A 330 -19.92 8.27 11.22
CA ARG A 330 -20.18 9.06 12.42
C ARG A 330 -21.53 9.77 12.40
N VAL A 331 -22.00 10.16 11.21
CA VAL A 331 -23.29 10.85 11.04
C VAL A 331 -24.44 9.84 11.04
N VAL A 332 -24.23 8.68 10.41
CA VAL A 332 -25.28 7.65 10.26
C VAL A 332 -25.46 6.85 11.54
N THR A 333 -24.36 6.47 12.19
CA THR A 333 -24.39 5.58 13.36
C THR A 333 -24.25 6.29 14.70
N GLY A 334 -23.74 7.52 14.70
CA GLY A 334 -23.37 8.25 15.91
C GLY A 334 -22.08 7.73 16.57
N VAL A 335 -21.36 6.79 15.94
CA VAL A 335 -20.16 6.14 16.49
C VAL A 335 -18.90 6.64 15.79
N GLY A 336 -17.83 6.85 16.54
CA GLY A 336 -16.53 7.25 16.03
C GLY A 336 -15.65 7.90 17.09
N LEU A 337 -14.40 8.14 16.75
CA LEU A 337 -13.48 8.86 17.61
C LEU A 337 -12.64 9.84 16.75
N PRO A 338 -12.46 11.12 17.18
CA PRO A 338 -11.56 12.05 16.52
C PRO A 338 -10.16 11.48 16.37
N GLN A 339 -9.56 11.67 15.19
CA GLN A 339 -8.45 10.82 14.69
C GLN A 339 -7.18 10.95 15.53
N LEU A 340 -6.81 12.14 15.98
CA LEU A 340 -5.61 12.33 16.80
C LEU A 340 -5.71 11.52 18.09
N THR A 341 -6.84 11.64 18.80
CA THR A 341 -7.10 10.89 20.04
C THR A 341 -7.15 9.38 19.77
N ALA A 342 -7.77 8.95 18.66
CA ALA A 342 -7.81 7.54 18.29
C ALA A 342 -6.41 6.95 18.07
N VAL A 343 -5.51 7.70 17.43
CA VAL A 343 -4.11 7.29 17.23
C VAL A 343 -3.39 7.17 18.57
N MET A 344 -3.45 8.20 19.42
CA MET A 344 -2.80 8.18 20.75
C MET A 344 -3.29 7.00 21.60
N ASP A 345 -4.62 6.80 21.69
CA ASP A 345 -5.20 5.67 22.42
C ASP A 345 -4.74 4.31 21.88
N ALA A 346 -4.68 4.18 20.57
CA ALA A 346 -4.26 2.91 19.95
C ALA A 346 -2.76 2.65 20.16
N VAL A 347 -1.92 3.68 20.16
CA VAL A 347 -0.49 3.59 20.49
C VAL A 347 -0.31 3.12 21.92
N ASP A 348 -1.04 3.71 22.86
CA ASP A 348 -1.03 3.29 24.27
C ASP A 348 -1.50 1.81 24.41
N GLY A 349 -2.58 1.44 23.72
CA GLY A 349 -3.10 0.06 23.73
C GLY A 349 -2.18 -0.96 23.06
N ALA A 350 -1.48 -0.57 22.00
CA ALA A 350 -0.48 -1.40 21.34
C ALA A 350 0.75 -1.62 22.25
N ALA A 351 1.05 -0.67 23.13
CA ALA A 351 2.13 -0.73 24.13
C ALA A 351 3.48 -1.15 23.52
N GLY A 352 3.84 -0.61 22.36
CA GLY A 352 5.08 -0.92 21.64
C GLY A 352 5.18 -2.34 21.04
N ARG A 353 4.14 -3.17 21.17
CA ARG A 353 4.13 -4.55 20.66
C ARG A 353 4.12 -4.62 19.14
N VAL A 354 3.41 -3.71 18.50
CA VAL A 354 3.22 -3.63 17.04
C VAL A 354 3.08 -2.16 16.60
N PRO A 355 3.48 -1.82 15.36
CA PRO A 355 3.27 -0.49 14.80
C PRO A 355 1.78 -0.16 14.61
N VAL A 356 1.48 1.14 14.67
CA VAL A 356 0.15 1.71 14.46
C VAL A 356 0.11 2.46 13.14
N ILE A 357 -0.91 2.20 12.32
CA ILE A 357 -1.19 2.87 11.05
C ILE A 357 -2.34 3.86 11.27
N SER A 358 -2.10 5.16 11.10
CA SER A 358 -3.18 6.17 11.11
C SER A 358 -3.90 6.17 9.77
N ASP A 359 -5.18 5.78 9.74
CA ASP A 359 -5.96 5.63 8.52
C ASP A 359 -7.06 6.69 8.42
N GLY A 360 -6.91 7.61 7.47
CA GLY A 360 -7.89 8.67 7.17
C GLY A 360 -7.73 9.95 8.00
N GLY A 361 -8.57 10.94 7.66
CA GLY A 361 -8.60 12.25 8.32
C GLY A 361 -7.54 13.25 7.84
N VAL A 362 -6.64 12.86 6.94
CA VAL A 362 -5.58 13.70 6.39
C VAL A 362 -6.12 14.60 5.27
N LYS A 363 -5.89 15.89 5.41
CA LYS A 363 -6.22 16.95 4.43
C LYS A 363 -4.96 17.63 3.90
N PHE A 364 -3.94 17.78 4.73
CA PHE A 364 -2.68 18.47 4.43
C PHE A 364 -1.49 17.66 4.95
N SER A 365 -0.29 17.99 4.47
CA SER A 365 0.95 17.37 4.96
C SER A 365 1.17 17.58 6.48
N GLY A 366 0.71 18.70 7.03
CA GLY A 366 0.75 18.97 8.48
C GLY A 366 -0.01 17.93 9.32
N ASP A 367 -1.10 17.36 8.79
CA ASP A 367 -1.86 16.30 9.48
C ASP A 367 -1.04 15.01 9.57
N ILE A 368 -0.23 14.72 8.54
CA ILE A 368 0.71 13.59 8.55
C ILE A 368 1.73 13.77 9.66
N VAL A 369 2.33 14.98 9.78
CA VAL A 369 3.29 15.28 10.85
C VAL A 369 2.65 15.06 12.22
N LYS A 370 1.41 15.53 12.42
CA LYS A 370 0.67 15.35 13.68
C LYS A 370 0.35 13.89 13.98
N ALA A 371 -0.05 13.10 12.96
CA ALA A 371 -0.33 11.68 13.13
C ALA A 371 0.93 10.89 13.54
N LEU A 372 2.08 11.17 12.91
CA LEU A 372 3.35 10.54 13.23
C LEU A 372 3.87 10.99 14.62
N ALA A 373 3.76 12.28 14.94
CA ALA A 373 4.10 12.79 16.26
C ALA A 373 3.21 12.22 17.39
N ALA A 374 1.94 11.84 17.05
CA ALA A 374 1.04 11.17 17.98
C ALA A 374 1.38 9.69 18.23
N GLY A 375 2.41 9.17 17.57
CA GLY A 375 2.90 7.80 17.74
C GLY A 375 2.59 6.83 16.63
N ALA A 376 1.88 7.25 15.55
CA ALA A 376 1.73 6.39 14.38
C ALA A 376 3.09 6.15 13.69
N GLU A 377 3.28 4.93 13.17
CA GLU A 377 4.46 4.61 12.35
C GLU A 377 4.24 5.01 10.89
N THR A 378 3.04 4.82 10.37
CA THR A 378 2.68 5.15 8.99
C THR A 378 1.28 5.77 8.91
N VAL A 379 1.01 6.42 7.78
CA VAL A 379 -0.27 7.11 7.53
C VAL A 379 -0.87 6.56 6.22
N MET A 380 -2.08 6.01 6.31
CA MET A 380 -2.84 5.54 5.17
C MET A 380 -3.78 6.64 4.67
N MET A 381 -3.78 6.87 3.37
CA MET A 381 -4.51 7.96 2.72
C MET A 381 -5.32 7.46 1.52
N GLY A 382 -6.59 7.87 1.45
CA GLY A 382 -7.48 7.63 0.30
C GLY A 382 -7.60 8.89 -0.57
N SER A 383 -8.30 9.92 -0.08
CA SER A 383 -8.63 11.14 -0.84
C SER A 383 -7.42 11.92 -1.35
N MET A 384 -6.27 11.82 -0.67
CA MET A 384 -5.05 12.47 -1.12
C MET A 384 -4.56 11.91 -2.45
N PHE A 385 -4.77 10.60 -2.70
CA PHE A 385 -4.32 9.90 -3.89
C PHE A 385 -5.42 9.66 -4.94
N ALA A 386 -6.69 9.77 -4.57
CA ALA A 386 -7.84 9.44 -5.43
C ALA A 386 -7.90 10.21 -6.77
N GLY A 387 -7.35 11.43 -6.83
CA GLY A 387 -7.35 12.25 -8.06
C GLY A 387 -6.15 12.08 -8.97
N THR A 388 -5.23 11.15 -8.67
CA THR A 388 -3.97 11.00 -9.39
C THR A 388 -4.10 10.11 -10.63
N ASP A 389 -3.08 10.14 -11.50
CA ASP A 389 -3.05 9.33 -12.73
C ASP A 389 -3.12 7.83 -12.46
N GLU A 390 -2.49 7.38 -11.39
CA GLU A 390 -2.36 5.97 -11.02
C GLU A 390 -3.60 5.40 -10.31
N ALA A 391 -4.44 6.27 -9.75
CA ALA A 391 -5.72 5.83 -9.17
C ALA A 391 -6.65 5.26 -10.26
N PRO A 392 -7.48 4.25 -9.96
CA PRO A 392 -8.46 3.71 -10.90
C PRO A 392 -9.46 4.76 -11.42
N GLY A 393 -10.07 4.46 -12.58
CA GLY A 393 -11.03 5.31 -13.24
C GLY A 393 -10.42 6.40 -14.12
N GLU A 394 -11.21 6.90 -15.06
CA GLU A 394 -10.80 7.91 -16.02
C GLU A 394 -11.05 9.33 -15.50
N ALA A 395 -10.21 10.27 -15.93
CA ALA A 395 -10.43 11.68 -15.67
C ALA A 395 -11.47 12.24 -16.67
N PHE A 396 -12.43 12.98 -16.17
CA PHE A 396 -13.46 13.65 -16.99
C PHE A 396 -13.43 15.15 -16.81
N LEU A 397 -13.90 15.87 -17.85
CA LEU A 397 -13.95 17.32 -17.86
C LEU A 397 -15.31 17.79 -17.32
N LEU A 398 -15.29 18.73 -16.35
CA LEU A 398 -16.46 19.40 -15.83
C LEU A 398 -16.13 20.88 -15.61
N GLU A 399 -16.95 21.78 -16.17
CA GLU A 399 -16.78 23.23 -16.03
C GLU A 399 -15.34 23.70 -16.33
N GLY A 400 -14.70 23.10 -17.34
CA GLY A 400 -13.35 23.45 -17.75
C GLY A 400 -12.21 22.90 -16.87
N ARG A 401 -12.53 22.09 -15.83
CA ARG A 401 -11.55 21.43 -14.95
C ARG A 401 -11.67 19.93 -15.05
N ARG A 402 -10.54 19.22 -14.86
CA ARG A 402 -10.51 17.75 -14.82
C ARG A 402 -10.78 17.24 -13.41
N PHE A 403 -11.59 16.19 -13.33
CA PHE A 403 -11.95 15.50 -12.09
C PHE A 403 -11.81 13.99 -12.25
N LYS A 404 -11.68 13.26 -11.14
CA LYS A 404 -11.87 11.81 -11.05
C LYS A 404 -12.96 11.51 -10.03
N THR A 405 -13.66 10.39 -10.23
CA THR A 405 -14.62 9.89 -9.26
C THR A 405 -13.88 9.28 -8.08
N VAL A 406 -14.40 9.48 -6.88
CA VAL A 406 -14.00 8.81 -5.65
C VAL A 406 -15.23 8.33 -4.92
N ARG A 407 -15.21 7.11 -4.39
CA ARG A 407 -16.31 6.60 -3.56
C ARG A 407 -15.78 5.96 -2.27
N GLY A 408 -16.54 6.14 -1.19
CA GLY A 408 -16.30 5.42 0.05
C GLY A 408 -16.68 3.96 -0.11
N MET A 409 -15.96 3.06 0.56
CA MET A 409 -16.29 1.63 0.56
C MET A 409 -17.66 1.34 1.18
N GLY A 410 -18.23 2.27 1.98
CA GLY A 410 -19.60 2.24 2.50
C GLY A 410 -20.60 3.00 1.63
N SER A 411 -20.27 3.46 0.43
CA SER A 411 -21.25 4.02 -0.52
C SER A 411 -22.15 2.91 -1.06
N LEU A 412 -23.35 3.29 -1.50
CA LEU A 412 -24.34 2.31 -1.96
C LEU A 412 -23.76 1.45 -3.11
N SER A 413 -23.18 2.08 -4.12
CA SER A 413 -22.62 1.36 -5.26
C SER A 413 -21.45 0.45 -4.88
N ALA A 414 -20.55 0.89 -3.97
CA ALA A 414 -19.46 0.04 -3.53
C ALA A 414 -19.97 -1.18 -2.73
N MET A 415 -21.00 -1.00 -1.92
CA MET A 415 -21.62 -2.09 -1.16
C MET A 415 -22.37 -3.08 -2.06
N GLU A 416 -23.02 -2.62 -3.12
CA GLU A 416 -23.68 -3.46 -4.12
C GLU A 416 -22.67 -4.27 -4.95
N GLU A 417 -21.43 -3.81 -5.08
CA GLU A 417 -20.34 -4.47 -5.80
C GLU A 417 -19.47 -5.39 -4.91
N GLY A 418 -19.78 -5.56 -3.61
CA GLY A 418 -19.15 -6.55 -2.74
C GLY A 418 -18.49 -6.01 -1.46
N SER A 419 -18.59 -4.71 -1.14
CA SER A 419 -18.02 -4.16 0.10
C SER A 419 -18.98 -4.13 1.29
N ALA A 420 -20.19 -4.70 1.17
CA ALA A 420 -21.21 -4.72 2.23
C ALA A 420 -20.73 -5.45 3.49
N ASP A 421 -19.94 -6.51 3.34
CA ASP A 421 -19.35 -7.29 4.42
C ASP A 421 -18.43 -6.49 5.35
N ARG A 422 -17.74 -5.47 4.80
CA ARG A 422 -16.93 -4.50 5.58
C ARG A 422 -17.76 -3.83 6.68
N TYR A 423 -19.05 -3.65 6.44
CA TYR A 423 -20.04 -2.99 7.31
C TYR A 423 -20.98 -3.99 7.98
N PHE A 424 -20.67 -5.27 7.94
CA PHE A 424 -21.49 -6.36 8.52
C PHE A 424 -22.91 -6.40 7.96
N GLN A 425 -23.11 -6.05 6.68
CA GLN A 425 -24.39 -6.06 5.98
C GLN A 425 -24.40 -7.17 4.93
N ASP A 426 -25.55 -7.85 4.79
CA ASP A 426 -25.74 -8.95 3.87
C ASP A 426 -26.07 -8.44 2.46
N GLU A 427 -25.44 -8.99 1.45
CA GLU A 427 -25.85 -8.82 0.05
C GLU A 427 -27.30 -9.31 -0.17
N GLY A 428 -28.04 -8.57 -1.01
CA GLY A 428 -29.43 -8.92 -1.34
C GLY A 428 -30.49 -8.37 -0.37
N ARG A 429 -30.10 -7.65 0.70
CA ARG A 429 -30.99 -6.85 1.55
C ARG A 429 -30.90 -5.36 1.23
N LYS A 430 -31.84 -4.57 1.72
CA LYS A 430 -31.78 -3.11 1.64
C LYS A 430 -30.58 -2.64 2.48
N LEU A 431 -29.59 -2.04 1.82
CA LEU A 431 -28.35 -1.57 2.43
C LEU A 431 -28.53 -0.21 3.13
N VAL A 432 -27.76 0.02 4.19
CA VAL A 432 -27.65 1.32 4.87
C VAL A 432 -26.25 1.86 4.61
N PRO A 433 -26.07 2.83 3.70
CA PRO A 433 -24.75 3.33 3.34
C PRO A 433 -24.12 4.16 4.46
N GLU A 434 -22.83 3.96 4.67
CA GLU A 434 -21.95 4.71 5.58
C GLU A 434 -20.85 5.47 4.84
N GLY A 435 -21.09 5.78 3.57
CA GLY A 435 -20.19 6.53 2.71
C GLY A 435 -20.94 7.15 1.53
N ILE A 436 -20.28 8.08 0.87
CA ILE A 436 -20.79 8.77 -0.30
C ILE A 436 -19.91 8.56 -1.53
N GLU A 437 -20.49 8.83 -2.70
CA GLU A 437 -19.78 9.00 -3.95
C GLU A 437 -19.55 10.48 -4.19
N ALA A 438 -18.33 10.81 -4.65
CA ALA A 438 -17.94 12.18 -4.87
C ALA A 438 -16.97 12.29 -6.07
N ARG A 439 -16.57 13.49 -6.40
CA ARG A 439 -15.52 13.79 -7.34
C ARG A 439 -14.43 14.61 -6.68
N VAL A 440 -13.19 14.34 -7.06
CA VAL A 440 -12.02 15.08 -6.60
C VAL A 440 -11.32 15.71 -7.80
N PRO A 441 -10.70 16.88 -7.64
CA PRO A 441 -9.88 17.45 -8.68
C PRO A 441 -8.79 16.48 -9.13
N TYR A 442 -8.53 16.45 -10.43
CA TYR A 442 -7.38 15.72 -10.99
C TYR A 442 -6.08 16.37 -10.54
N LYS A 443 -5.13 15.56 -10.09
CA LYS A 443 -3.89 16.02 -9.43
C LYS A 443 -2.61 15.71 -10.22
N GLY A 444 -2.72 15.05 -11.39
CA GLY A 444 -1.54 14.57 -12.12
C GLY A 444 -0.91 13.32 -11.49
N PRO A 445 0.39 13.07 -11.71
CA PRO A 445 1.09 11.90 -11.19
C PRO A 445 1.10 11.85 -9.66
N VAL A 446 0.96 10.66 -9.09
CA VAL A 446 1.03 10.49 -7.62
C VAL A 446 2.41 10.86 -7.06
N SER A 447 3.48 10.72 -7.85
CA SER A 447 4.83 11.14 -7.46
C SER A 447 4.91 12.61 -7.07
N ASP A 448 4.19 13.49 -7.78
CA ASP A 448 4.17 14.93 -7.48
C ASP A 448 3.45 15.18 -6.14
N VAL A 449 2.36 14.47 -5.89
CA VAL A 449 1.63 14.54 -4.61
C VAL A 449 2.53 14.05 -3.47
N ILE A 450 3.19 12.90 -3.63
CA ILE A 450 4.12 12.33 -2.63
C ILE A 450 5.26 13.30 -2.36
N PHE A 451 5.83 13.92 -3.39
CA PHE A 451 6.89 14.91 -3.24
C PHE A 451 6.47 16.09 -2.35
N GLN A 452 5.27 16.64 -2.56
CA GLN A 452 4.74 17.73 -1.75
C GLN A 452 4.47 17.29 -0.30
N LEU A 453 3.89 16.09 -0.10
CA LEU A 453 3.62 15.56 1.22
C LEU A 453 4.90 15.27 2.00
N ALA A 454 5.90 14.66 1.37
CA ALA A 454 7.20 14.38 1.96
C ALA A 454 7.95 15.68 2.29
N GLY A 455 7.87 16.69 1.41
CA GLY A 455 8.44 18.02 1.66
C GLY A 455 7.83 18.69 2.88
N GLY A 456 6.49 18.64 3.01
CA GLY A 456 5.80 19.17 4.19
C GLY A 456 6.14 18.42 5.48
N LEU A 457 6.25 17.08 5.42
CA LEU A 457 6.69 16.27 6.56
C LEU A 457 8.11 16.63 6.99
N ARG A 458 9.06 16.70 6.07
CA ARG A 458 10.44 17.13 6.34
C ARG A 458 10.52 18.51 6.99
N SER A 459 9.72 19.46 6.48
CA SER A 459 9.64 20.79 7.06
C SER A 459 9.11 20.75 8.50
N GLY A 460 8.04 20.00 8.76
CA GLY A 460 7.50 19.81 10.11
C GLY A 460 8.51 19.21 11.09
N MET A 461 9.24 18.16 10.67
CA MET A 461 10.32 17.56 11.44
C MET A 461 11.43 18.59 11.75
N GLY A 462 11.82 19.36 10.72
CA GLY A 462 12.81 20.43 10.88
C GLY A 462 12.37 21.49 11.91
N TYR A 463 11.11 21.93 11.91
CA TYR A 463 10.58 22.84 12.93
C TYR A 463 10.53 22.24 14.34
N CYS A 464 10.31 20.93 14.45
CA CYS A 464 10.32 20.23 15.74
C CYS A 464 11.73 19.86 16.22
N GLY A 465 12.77 19.99 15.36
CA GLY A 465 14.14 19.62 15.68
C GLY A 465 14.41 18.11 15.64
N ALA A 466 13.57 17.34 14.92
CA ALA A 466 13.66 15.89 14.82
C ALA A 466 14.34 15.46 13.50
N ALA A 467 15.43 14.71 13.58
CA ALA A 467 16.13 14.17 12.42
C ALA A 467 15.46 12.87 11.89
N THR A 468 14.82 12.13 12.77
CA THR A 468 14.12 10.87 12.47
C THR A 468 12.66 10.92 12.93
N LEU A 469 11.84 10.01 12.42
CA LEU A 469 10.44 9.89 12.88
C LEU A 469 10.36 9.37 14.33
N GLU A 470 11.35 8.63 14.79
CA GLU A 470 11.44 8.19 16.18
C GLU A 470 11.65 9.39 17.12
N GLU A 471 12.62 10.24 16.80
CA GLU A 471 12.85 11.48 17.54
C GLU A 471 11.61 12.40 17.53
N LEU A 472 10.88 12.47 16.40
CA LEU A 472 9.63 13.23 16.32
C LEU A 472 8.59 12.69 17.32
N ARG A 473 8.41 11.36 17.39
CA ARG A 473 7.48 10.72 18.34
C ARG A 473 7.85 10.95 19.80
N GLU A 474 9.13 10.97 20.11
CA GLU A 474 9.63 11.10 21.49
C GLU A 474 9.64 12.56 21.99
N SER A 475 9.96 13.51 21.11
CA SER A 475 10.21 14.90 21.50
C SER A 475 9.04 15.86 21.22
N ALA A 476 8.14 15.52 20.31
CA ALA A 476 7.08 16.43 19.90
C ALA A 476 6.05 16.67 20.99
N SER A 477 5.60 17.91 21.11
CA SER A 477 4.52 18.30 21.99
C SER A 477 3.43 19.06 21.23
N PHE A 478 2.20 18.99 21.72
CA PHE A 478 1.03 19.60 21.10
C PHE A 478 0.49 20.74 21.95
N VAL A 479 0.01 21.79 21.30
CA VAL A 479 -0.88 22.79 21.89
C VAL A 479 -2.26 22.66 21.27
N ARG A 480 -3.30 22.82 22.08
CA ARG A 480 -4.67 22.95 21.58
C ARG A 480 -4.86 24.35 21.00
N GLN A 481 -5.54 24.44 19.89
CA GLN A 481 -5.94 25.69 19.28
C GLN A 481 -7.46 25.87 19.32
N THR A 482 -7.90 27.13 19.31
CA THR A 482 -9.30 27.49 19.19
C THR A 482 -9.72 27.52 17.72
N SER A 483 -11.03 27.64 17.45
CA SER A 483 -11.54 27.88 16.09
C SER A 483 -11.01 29.19 15.47
N ALA A 484 -10.64 30.16 16.30
CA ALA A 484 -9.97 31.38 15.84
C ALA A 484 -8.54 31.11 15.40
N GLY A 485 -7.78 30.29 16.16
CA GLY A 485 -6.43 29.85 15.81
C GLY A 485 -6.43 28.97 14.54
N LEU A 486 -7.43 28.14 14.36
CA LEU A 486 -7.58 27.36 13.12
C LEU A 486 -7.77 28.29 11.90
N ARG A 487 -8.59 29.32 12.01
CA ARG A 487 -8.75 30.32 10.93
C ARG A 487 -7.47 31.09 10.64
N GLU A 488 -6.70 31.45 11.68
CA GLU A 488 -5.39 32.09 11.58
C GLU A 488 -4.37 31.19 10.86
N SER A 489 -4.49 29.87 11.01
CA SER A 489 -3.61 28.88 10.39
C SER A 489 -3.81 28.77 8.87
N HIS A 490 -4.91 29.27 8.33
CA HIS A 490 -5.20 29.32 6.89
C HIS A 490 -4.98 30.74 6.35
N PRO A 491 -4.67 30.90 5.04
CA PRO A 491 -4.66 32.23 4.41
C PRO A 491 -5.99 32.96 4.66
N HIS A 492 -5.92 34.14 5.25
CA HIS A 492 -7.08 34.97 5.57
C HIS A 492 -6.85 36.42 5.11
N ASP A 493 -7.95 37.14 4.89
CA ASP A 493 -7.95 38.54 4.42
C ASP A 493 -7.23 38.80 3.09
N VAL A 494 -7.05 37.72 2.26
CA VAL A 494 -6.40 37.78 0.95
C VAL A 494 -7.21 36.99 -0.09
N ARG A 495 -7.02 37.33 -1.38
CA ARG A 495 -7.48 36.49 -2.49
C ARG A 495 -6.28 35.78 -3.10
N ILE A 496 -6.35 34.44 -3.16
CA ILE A 496 -5.31 33.64 -3.80
C ILE A 496 -5.31 33.93 -5.29
N THR A 497 -4.21 34.44 -5.81
CA THR A 497 -4.01 34.72 -7.24
C THR A 497 -3.30 33.58 -7.98
N ARG A 498 -2.55 32.76 -7.24
CA ARG A 498 -1.87 31.57 -7.73
C ARG A 498 -1.94 30.48 -6.65
N GLU A 499 -2.56 29.35 -6.99
CA GLU A 499 -2.65 28.22 -6.10
C GLU A 499 -1.25 27.63 -5.84
N ALA A 500 -1.00 27.23 -4.59
CA ALA A 500 0.19 26.45 -4.24
C ALA A 500 -0.09 24.96 -4.47
N PRO A 501 0.89 24.16 -4.92
CA PRO A 501 0.68 22.75 -5.24
C PRO A 501 0.29 21.91 -4.02
N ASN A 502 0.54 22.40 -2.81
CA ASN A 502 0.29 21.74 -1.53
C ASN A 502 -0.82 22.40 -0.68
N TYR A 503 -1.53 23.37 -1.23
CA TYR A 503 -2.63 24.05 -0.56
C TYR A 503 -3.80 24.30 -1.52
N HIS A 504 -4.94 23.70 -1.22
CA HIS A 504 -6.21 23.87 -1.95
C HIS A 504 -7.31 24.18 -0.93
N LEU A 505 -8.19 25.11 -1.27
CA LEU A 505 -9.39 25.46 -0.50
C LEU A 505 -10.55 24.55 -0.89
#